data_a371d14976a48a2631e79ff1c0e79f6f
#
_entry.id   a371d14976a48a2631e79ff1c0e79f6f
#
_cell.length_a   1.000
_cell.length_b   1.000
_cell.length_c   1.000
_cell.angle_alpha   90.00
_cell.angle_beta   90.00
_cell.angle_gamma   90.00
#
_symmetry.space_group_name_H-M   'P 1'
#
loop_
_entity.id
_entity.type
_entity.pdbx_description
1 polymer ?
#
loop_
_entity_poly.entity_id
_entity_poly.type
_entity_poly.pdbx_seq_one_letter_code
_entity_poly.pdbx_strand_id
1 'polypeptide(L)'
;MTLSRNKEFNWEGIQVRVSLPSNYDPQQAYPVVLLNDGELDYLSNLSQFVILVGLIPENRLDDFTPWKASALKEGAPDFGGKGDEYHQKLFQGILTTLKKDYLIDESRIAYGGYSLGGLAAVYSLYSSHLPVTCIFSICGSFWYPEFIDFCREHTLMQSQSLIYLQNGQTEGSNHSNRLSKAPLFARELHDLISEAVPSTYSTFDAYGHHEALEQRYHQFCDWLMKEWELK
;
A
#
# COMPACT_ATOMS: atom_id res chain seq x y z
N MET A 1 16.04 29.64 3.28
CA MET A 1 14.91 29.11 4.08
C MET A 1 15.14 27.63 4.30
N THR A 2 15.32 27.18 5.53
CA THR A 2 15.44 25.75 5.83
C THR A 2 14.05 25.15 5.67
N LEU A 3 13.84 24.29 4.67
CA LEU A 3 12.61 23.53 4.52
C LEU A 3 12.41 22.70 5.80
N SER A 4 11.23 22.78 6.41
CA SER A 4 10.88 21.88 7.51
C SER A 4 10.95 20.44 7.00
N ARG A 5 11.63 19.54 7.72
CA ARG A 5 11.76 18.11 7.34
C ARG A 5 10.43 17.41 7.27
N ASN A 6 9.45 17.86 8.01
CA ASN A 6 8.12 17.30 8.03
C ASN A 6 7.10 18.37 7.61
N LYS A 7 6.21 18.01 6.70
CA LYS A 7 5.09 18.83 6.26
C LYS A 7 3.80 18.01 6.39
N GLU A 8 2.76 18.64 6.88
CA GLU A 8 1.42 18.06 6.92
C GLU A 8 0.44 18.96 6.20
N PHE A 9 -0.49 18.37 5.48
CA PHE A 9 -1.62 19.08 4.88
C PHE A 9 -2.81 18.13 4.71
N ASN A 10 -4.00 18.68 4.50
CA ASN A 10 -5.19 17.90 4.18
C ASN A 10 -5.52 18.05 2.69
N TRP A 11 -5.84 16.95 2.04
CA TRP A 11 -6.33 16.91 0.67
C TRP A 11 -7.64 16.16 0.60
N GLU A 12 -8.75 16.89 0.50
CA GLU A 12 -10.10 16.32 0.34
C GLU A 12 -10.44 15.16 1.30
N GLY A 13 -10.14 15.35 2.59
CA GLY A 13 -10.40 14.36 3.64
C GLY A 13 -9.26 13.36 3.87
N ILE A 14 -8.14 13.48 3.16
CA ILE A 14 -6.93 12.69 3.41
C ILE A 14 -5.89 13.58 4.08
N GLN A 15 -5.50 13.25 5.31
CA GLN A 15 -4.34 13.89 5.95
C GLN A 15 -3.07 13.30 5.35
N VAL A 16 -2.23 14.18 4.81
CA VAL A 16 -0.96 13.82 4.18
C VAL A 16 0.19 14.26 5.06
N ARG A 17 1.08 13.34 5.42
CA ARG A 17 2.32 13.60 6.15
C ARG A 17 3.50 13.34 5.24
N VAL A 18 4.36 14.33 5.05
CA VAL A 18 5.57 14.21 4.24
C VAL A 18 6.79 14.27 5.14
N SER A 19 7.67 13.29 5.04
CA SER A 19 8.97 13.28 5.73
C SER A 19 10.07 13.23 4.68
N LEU A 20 10.95 14.25 4.72
CA LEU A 20 12.07 14.38 3.79
C LEU A 20 13.31 13.68 4.37
N PRO A 21 14.22 13.14 3.49
CA PRO A 21 15.50 12.63 3.90
C PRO A 21 16.32 13.63 4.74
N SER A 22 17.15 13.11 5.63
CA SER A 22 17.98 13.97 6.50
C SER A 22 18.89 14.92 5.73
N ASN A 23 19.39 14.49 4.57
CA ASN A 23 20.27 15.23 3.66
C ASN A 23 19.52 15.68 2.42
N TYR A 24 18.23 16.04 2.55
CA TYR A 24 17.42 16.46 1.41
C TYR A 24 18.03 17.67 0.69
N ASP A 25 18.24 17.51 -0.61
CA ASP A 25 18.66 18.57 -1.53
C ASP A 25 17.54 18.84 -2.55
N PRO A 26 16.98 20.05 -2.62
CA PRO A 26 15.90 20.37 -3.54
C PRO A 26 16.31 20.32 -5.02
N GLN A 27 17.61 20.19 -5.32
CA GLN A 27 18.13 20.02 -6.68
C GLN A 27 18.31 18.54 -7.08
N GLN A 28 18.10 17.62 -6.15
CA GLN A 28 18.20 16.17 -6.39
C GLN A 28 16.80 15.55 -6.46
N ALA A 29 16.58 14.64 -7.44
CA ALA A 29 15.36 13.85 -7.52
C ALA A 29 15.40 12.69 -6.53
N TYR A 30 14.31 12.49 -5.78
CA TYR A 30 14.19 11.44 -4.78
C TYR A 30 13.10 10.44 -5.13
N PRO A 31 13.32 9.14 -4.86
CA PRO A 31 12.25 8.16 -4.83
C PRO A 31 11.20 8.53 -3.77
N VAL A 32 9.97 8.04 -3.96
CA VAL A 32 8.85 8.30 -3.02
C VAL A 32 8.22 7.00 -2.59
N VAL A 33 7.88 6.88 -1.31
CA VAL A 33 7.05 5.79 -0.78
C VAL A 33 5.78 6.39 -0.18
N LEU A 34 4.64 6.02 -0.75
CA LEU A 34 3.29 6.37 -0.31
C LEU A 34 2.75 5.25 0.57
N LEU A 35 2.49 5.53 1.84
CA LEU A 35 2.05 4.55 2.84
C LEU A 35 0.63 4.85 3.33
N ASN A 36 -0.30 3.96 3.06
CA ASN A 36 -1.63 3.98 3.65
C ASN A 36 -1.58 3.82 5.18
N ASP A 37 -2.53 4.43 5.90
CA ASP A 37 -2.62 4.57 7.36
C ASP A 37 -1.51 5.44 8.00
N GLY A 38 -0.47 5.82 7.25
CA GLY A 38 0.48 6.88 7.62
C GLY A 38 1.48 6.56 8.73
N GLU A 39 1.68 5.29 9.10
CA GLU A 39 2.61 4.84 10.15
C GLU A 39 4.07 4.83 9.64
N LEU A 40 4.62 6.03 9.35
CA LEU A 40 5.92 6.19 8.69
C LEU A 40 7.11 5.62 9.47
N ASP A 41 6.99 5.44 10.78
CA ASP A 41 8.05 4.87 11.62
C ASP A 41 8.43 3.44 11.20
N TYR A 42 7.49 2.68 10.65
CA TYR A 42 7.77 1.36 10.07
C TYR A 42 8.72 1.41 8.87
N LEU A 43 8.82 2.57 8.20
CA LEU A 43 9.69 2.78 7.03
C LEU A 43 10.99 3.51 7.39
N SER A 44 11.36 3.58 8.67
CA SER A 44 12.53 4.34 9.16
C SER A 44 13.83 3.97 8.45
N ASN A 45 14.02 2.71 8.04
CA ASN A 45 15.19 2.24 7.28
C ASN A 45 15.33 2.93 5.92
N LEU A 46 14.24 3.42 5.34
CA LEU A 46 14.23 4.14 4.06
C LEU A 46 14.40 5.67 4.22
N SER A 47 14.30 6.20 5.45
CA SER A 47 14.18 7.63 5.73
C SER A 47 15.36 8.49 5.28
N GLN A 48 16.52 7.90 4.99
CA GLN A 48 17.68 8.62 4.48
C GLN A 48 17.72 8.72 2.96
N PHE A 49 16.94 7.90 2.26
CA PHE A 49 17.07 7.70 0.81
C PHE A 49 15.86 8.19 0.03
N VAL A 50 14.68 8.21 0.65
CA VAL A 50 13.42 8.45 -0.04
C VAL A 50 12.57 9.50 0.67
N ILE A 51 11.67 10.14 -0.05
CA ILE A 51 10.60 10.94 0.54
C ILE A 51 9.52 9.96 1.01
N LEU A 52 9.20 9.99 2.31
CA LEU A 52 8.13 9.18 2.88
C LEU A 52 6.85 10.01 2.95
N VAL A 53 5.75 9.43 2.52
CA VAL A 53 4.44 10.09 2.51
C VAL A 53 3.40 9.19 3.16
N GLY A 54 2.93 9.61 4.33
CA GLY A 54 1.84 8.95 5.05
C GLY A 54 0.48 9.47 4.59
N LEU A 55 -0.43 8.56 4.32
CA LEU A 55 -1.78 8.83 3.81
C LEU A 55 -2.81 8.33 4.83
N ILE A 56 -3.50 9.26 5.49
CA ILE A 56 -4.47 8.95 6.54
C ILE A 56 -5.84 9.44 6.09
N PRO A 57 -6.67 8.56 5.52
CA PRO A 57 -8.01 8.93 5.10
C PRO A 57 -8.91 9.17 6.30
N GLU A 58 -9.93 10.03 6.16
CA GLU A 58 -10.92 10.27 7.19
C GLU A 58 -11.74 9.01 7.51
N ASN A 59 -12.03 8.19 6.52
CA ASN A 59 -12.73 6.93 6.68
C ASN A 59 -12.07 5.79 5.88
N ARG A 60 -11.14 5.07 6.52
CA ARG A 60 -10.43 3.95 5.88
C ARG A 60 -11.32 2.78 5.46
N LEU A 61 -12.51 2.60 6.09
CA LEU A 61 -13.45 1.54 5.68
C LEU A 61 -14.13 1.87 4.36
N ASP A 62 -14.30 3.15 4.05
CA ASP A 62 -14.79 3.60 2.77
C ASP A 62 -13.68 3.62 1.72
N ASP A 63 -12.58 4.30 2.05
CA ASP A 63 -11.57 4.73 1.09
C ASP A 63 -10.64 3.59 0.66
N PHE A 64 -10.40 2.58 1.53
CA PHE A 64 -9.53 1.44 1.20
C PHE A 64 -10.26 0.22 0.64
N THR A 65 -11.55 0.33 0.34
CA THR A 65 -12.35 -0.79 -0.15
C THR A 65 -12.86 -0.56 -1.56
N PRO A 66 -12.81 -1.59 -2.43
CA PRO A 66 -13.10 -1.42 -3.87
C PRO A 66 -14.59 -1.19 -4.16
N TRP A 67 -15.49 -1.80 -3.39
CA TRP A 67 -16.94 -1.69 -3.49
C TRP A 67 -17.60 -1.83 -2.13
N LYS A 68 -18.90 -1.55 -2.05
CA LYS A 68 -19.66 -1.68 -0.80
C LYS A 68 -19.79 -3.14 -0.38
N ALA A 69 -19.59 -3.41 0.90
CA ALA A 69 -19.82 -4.71 1.48
C ALA A 69 -20.26 -4.58 2.94
N SER A 70 -21.02 -5.57 3.42
CA SER A 70 -21.46 -5.60 4.81
C SER A 70 -20.28 -5.87 5.76
N ALA A 71 -20.38 -5.31 6.94
CA ALA A 71 -19.42 -5.56 8.02
C ALA A 71 -19.31 -7.05 8.36
N LEU A 72 -18.12 -7.46 8.80
CA LEU A 72 -17.86 -8.84 9.23
C LEU A 72 -18.46 -9.18 10.60
N LYS A 73 -18.81 -8.17 11.37
CA LYS A 73 -19.36 -8.31 12.73
C LYS A 73 -20.62 -7.48 12.83
N GLU A 74 -21.67 -8.06 13.39
CA GLU A 74 -22.92 -7.37 13.67
C GLU A 74 -22.70 -6.11 14.50
N GLY A 75 -23.31 -4.99 14.09
CA GLY A 75 -23.19 -3.69 14.75
C GLY A 75 -21.90 -2.91 14.41
N ALA A 76 -20.97 -3.47 13.62
CA ALA A 76 -19.85 -2.72 13.07
C ALA A 76 -20.30 -1.94 11.80
N PRO A 77 -19.61 -0.83 11.46
CA PRO A 77 -19.90 -0.11 10.23
C PRO A 77 -19.57 -0.95 8.99
N ASP A 78 -20.39 -0.81 7.96
CA ASP A 78 -20.17 -1.43 6.66
C ASP A 78 -18.97 -0.80 5.92
N PHE A 79 -18.49 -1.49 4.89
CA PHE A 79 -17.47 -0.99 3.99
C PHE A 79 -18.09 -0.13 2.90
N GLY A 80 -17.57 1.08 2.68
CA GLY A 80 -18.19 2.09 1.82
C GLY A 80 -17.86 1.97 0.33
N GLY A 81 -16.76 1.29 -0.04
CA GLY A 81 -16.43 1.02 -1.45
C GLY A 81 -16.06 2.25 -2.26
N LYS A 82 -15.24 3.15 -1.71
CA LYS A 82 -14.79 4.38 -2.39
C LYS A 82 -13.33 4.31 -2.86
N GLY A 83 -12.80 3.11 -3.07
CA GLY A 83 -11.41 2.91 -3.47
C GLY A 83 -11.01 3.65 -4.75
N ASP A 84 -11.91 3.71 -5.75
CA ASP A 84 -11.64 4.46 -6.98
C ASP A 84 -11.56 5.97 -6.74
N GLU A 85 -12.46 6.53 -5.92
CA GLU A 85 -12.43 7.95 -5.53
C GLU A 85 -11.16 8.27 -4.75
N TYR A 86 -10.77 7.38 -3.82
CA TYR A 86 -9.54 7.51 -3.06
C TYR A 86 -8.31 7.51 -3.97
N HIS A 87 -8.20 6.57 -4.90
CA HIS A 87 -7.08 6.51 -5.85
C HIS A 87 -7.04 7.74 -6.77
N GLN A 88 -8.19 8.26 -7.18
CA GLN A 88 -8.26 9.51 -7.95
C GLN A 88 -7.68 10.68 -7.15
N LYS A 89 -8.09 10.86 -5.88
CA LYS A 89 -7.55 11.91 -5.00
C LYS A 89 -6.05 11.73 -4.79
N LEU A 90 -5.59 10.49 -4.56
CA LEU A 90 -4.19 10.17 -4.34
C LEU A 90 -3.35 10.49 -5.57
N PHE A 91 -3.67 9.92 -6.72
CA PHE A 91 -2.79 9.96 -7.89
C PHE A 91 -2.92 11.26 -8.69
N GLN A 92 -4.14 11.79 -8.85
CA GLN A 92 -4.37 13.02 -9.60
C GLN A 92 -4.24 14.29 -8.74
N GLY A 93 -4.50 14.18 -7.43
CA GLY A 93 -4.44 15.29 -6.49
C GLY A 93 -3.12 15.34 -5.72
N ILE A 94 -2.95 14.43 -4.76
CA ILE A 94 -1.84 14.44 -3.80
C ILE A 94 -0.50 14.28 -4.51
N LEU A 95 -0.32 13.23 -5.34
CA LEU A 95 0.95 12.99 -6.03
C LEU A 95 1.31 14.12 -6.99
N THR A 96 0.32 14.71 -7.67
CA THR A 96 0.52 15.88 -8.51
C THR A 96 0.99 17.09 -7.71
N THR A 97 0.47 17.28 -6.49
CA THR A 97 0.90 18.35 -5.58
C THR A 97 2.32 18.11 -5.09
N LEU A 98 2.65 16.86 -4.71
CA LEU A 98 4.00 16.49 -4.29
C LEU A 98 5.04 16.72 -5.42
N LYS A 99 4.70 16.42 -6.67
CA LYS A 99 5.57 16.68 -7.85
C LYS A 99 5.80 18.16 -8.13
N LYS A 100 4.93 19.06 -7.67
CA LYS A 100 5.14 20.52 -7.74
C LYS A 100 6.06 21.01 -6.62
N ASP A 101 5.97 20.40 -5.44
CA ASP A 101 6.69 20.84 -4.25
C ASP A 101 8.09 20.22 -4.16
N TYR A 102 8.30 19.03 -4.73
CA TYR A 102 9.51 18.24 -4.61
C TYR A 102 9.94 17.67 -5.97
N LEU A 103 11.26 17.59 -6.19
CA LEU A 103 11.83 16.90 -7.36
C LEU A 103 11.77 15.39 -7.12
N ILE A 104 10.77 14.72 -7.73
CA ILE A 104 10.50 13.29 -7.55
C ILE A 104 11.12 12.50 -8.69
N ASP A 105 11.77 11.39 -8.35
CA ASP A 105 12.15 10.36 -9.32
C ASP A 105 10.93 9.53 -9.69
N GLU A 106 10.30 9.85 -10.81
CA GLU A 106 9.08 9.20 -11.28
C GLU A 106 9.27 7.73 -11.66
N SER A 107 10.51 7.27 -11.83
CA SER A 107 10.80 5.86 -12.07
C SER A 107 10.81 5.02 -10.78
N ARG A 108 10.78 5.64 -9.61
CA ARG A 108 10.86 5.00 -8.30
C ARG A 108 9.80 5.56 -7.33
N ILE A 109 8.55 5.23 -7.59
CA ILE A 109 7.41 5.58 -6.73
C ILE A 109 6.75 4.28 -6.26
N ALA A 110 6.76 4.04 -4.94
CA ALA A 110 6.08 2.90 -4.31
C ALA A 110 4.77 3.36 -3.64
N TYR A 111 3.77 2.49 -3.68
CA TYR A 111 2.49 2.68 -2.98
C TYR A 111 2.06 1.38 -2.31
N GLY A 112 1.66 1.46 -1.07
CA GLY A 112 1.22 0.27 -0.35
C GLY A 112 0.71 0.54 1.05
N GLY A 113 0.56 -0.55 1.81
CA GLY A 113 0.09 -0.48 3.18
C GLY A 113 -0.19 -1.84 3.80
N TYR A 114 -0.81 -1.78 4.99
CA TYR A 114 -1.17 -2.91 5.81
C TYR A 114 -2.68 -3.16 5.76
N SER A 115 -3.09 -4.43 5.81
CA SER A 115 -4.50 -4.83 5.95
C SER A 115 -5.38 -4.27 4.81
N LEU A 116 -6.42 -3.46 5.08
CA LEU A 116 -7.21 -2.77 4.06
C LEU A 116 -6.36 -1.81 3.22
N GLY A 117 -5.31 -1.19 3.80
CA GLY A 117 -4.36 -0.37 3.05
C GLY A 117 -3.58 -1.18 2.02
N GLY A 118 -3.26 -2.44 2.32
CA GLY A 118 -2.66 -3.39 1.38
C GLY A 118 -3.64 -3.88 0.30
N LEU A 119 -4.92 -4.08 0.66
CA LEU A 119 -6.00 -4.36 -0.29
C LEU A 119 -6.15 -3.22 -1.31
N ALA A 120 -6.22 -1.96 -0.83
CA ALA A 120 -6.33 -0.78 -1.69
C ALA A 120 -5.15 -0.70 -2.67
N ALA A 121 -3.93 -0.96 -2.19
CA ALA A 121 -2.75 -0.93 -3.04
C ALA A 121 -2.81 -1.98 -4.15
N VAL A 122 -3.18 -3.22 -3.85
CA VAL A 122 -3.33 -4.28 -4.87
C VAL A 122 -4.48 -3.97 -5.82
N TYR A 123 -5.60 -3.44 -5.33
CA TYR A 123 -6.73 -3.03 -6.17
C TYR A 123 -6.30 -1.99 -7.23
N SER A 124 -5.37 -1.09 -6.89
CA SER A 124 -4.89 -0.08 -7.84
C SER A 124 -4.17 -0.66 -9.07
N LEU A 125 -3.67 -1.91 -9.02
CA LEU A 125 -3.04 -2.58 -10.18
C LEU A 125 -4.02 -2.79 -11.34
N TYR A 126 -5.32 -2.76 -11.08
CA TYR A 126 -6.38 -2.89 -12.09
C TYR A 126 -6.83 -1.53 -12.64
N SER A 127 -6.29 -0.43 -12.15
CA SER A 127 -6.57 0.92 -12.65
C SER A 127 -5.84 1.21 -13.95
N SER A 128 -6.51 1.86 -14.92
CA SER A 128 -5.93 2.26 -16.21
C SER A 128 -4.82 3.31 -16.10
N HIS A 129 -4.74 4.01 -14.96
CA HIS A 129 -3.77 5.08 -14.71
C HIS A 129 -3.14 4.94 -13.33
N LEU A 130 -2.08 4.14 -13.23
CA LEU A 130 -1.30 3.98 -12.01
C LEU A 130 0.08 4.66 -12.21
N PRO A 131 0.32 5.84 -11.63
CA PRO A 131 1.57 6.57 -11.80
C PRO A 131 2.67 6.12 -10.81
N VAL A 132 2.58 4.88 -10.32
CA VAL A 132 3.55 4.28 -9.40
C VAL A 132 4.19 3.06 -10.05
N THR A 133 5.42 2.75 -9.66
CA THR A 133 6.24 1.70 -10.26
C THR A 133 6.44 0.51 -9.33
N CYS A 134 6.04 0.63 -8.07
CA CYS A 134 6.10 -0.44 -7.08
C CYS A 134 4.81 -0.46 -6.26
N ILE A 135 4.21 -1.64 -6.12
CA ILE A 135 3.08 -1.89 -5.20
C ILE A 135 3.55 -2.83 -4.10
N PHE A 136 3.21 -2.52 -2.85
CA PHE A 136 3.46 -3.43 -1.74
C PHE A 136 2.22 -3.63 -0.86
N SER A 137 2.07 -4.85 -0.37
CA SER A 137 0.97 -5.22 0.53
C SER A 137 1.48 -6.08 1.67
N ILE A 138 1.25 -5.61 2.89
CA ILE A 138 1.57 -6.34 4.11
C ILE A 138 0.27 -6.78 4.76
N CYS A 139 0.07 -8.09 4.89
CA CYS A 139 -1.15 -8.70 5.42
C CYS A 139 -2.43 -8.17 4.75
N GLY A 140 -2.40 -7.98 3.42
CA GLY A 140 -3.53 -7.44 2.68
C GLY A 140 -4.83 -8.18 2.95
N SER A 141 -5.93 -7.43 3.08
CA SER A 141 -7.27 -7.96 3.41
C SER A 141 -7.93 -8.65 2.22
N PHE A 142 -7.27 -9.61 1.59
CA PHE A 142 -7.74 -10.29 0.37
C PHE A 142 -8.94 -11.22 0.60
N TRP A 143 -9.33 -11.41 1.84
CA TRP A 143 -10.61 -11.99 2.24
C TRP A 143 -11.81 -11.08 1.92
N TYR A 144 -11.59 -9.85 1.44
CA TYR A 144 -12.67 -8.93 1.09
C TYR A 144 -13.66 -9.61 0.13
N PRO A 145 -14.99 -9.43 0.33
CA PRO A 145 -16.00 -10.11 -0.48
C PRO A 145 -15.76 -9.93 -1.98
N GLU A 146 -15.79 -11.02 -2.75
CA GLU A 146 -15.68 -11.04 -4.21
C GLU A 146 -14.32 -10.56 -4.78
N PHE A 147 -13.34 -10.20 -3.93
CA PHE A 147 -12.08 -9.61 -4.41
C PHE A 147 -11.25 -10.61 -5.25
N ILE A 148 -11.19 -11.87 -4.84
CA ILE A 148 -10.45 -12.90 -5.60
C ILE A 148 -11.13 -13.18 -6.95
N ASP A 149 -12.47 -13.22 -6.97
CA ASP A 149 -13.23 -13.44 -8.23
C ASP A 149 -13.03 -12.25 -9.17
N PHE A 150 -13.06 -11.02 -8.63
CA PHE A 150 -12.70 -9.82 -9.38
C PHE A 150 -11.28 -9.93 -9.99
N CYS A 151 -10.29 -10.36 -9.20
CA CYS A 151 -8.91 -10.52 -9.70
C CYS A 151 -8.78 -11.58 -10.80
N ARG A 152 -9.58 -12.64 -10.78
CA ARG A 152 -9.61 -13.68 -11.83
C ARG A 152 -10.25 -13.18 -13.14
N GLU A 153 -11.28 -12.33 -13.01
CA GLU A 153 -12.07 -11.87 -14.15
C GLU A 153 -11.46 -10.64 -14.84
N HIS A 154 -10.53 -9.94 -14.17
CA HIS A 154 -9.93 -8.71 -14.67
C HIS A 154 -8.42 -8.88 -14.90
N THR A 155 -7.94 -8.32 -16.01
CA THR A 155 -6.51 -8.29 -16.31
C THR A 155 -5.82 -7.15 -15.57
N LEU A 156 -4.65 -7.41 -15.03
CA LEU A 156 -3.78 -6.36 -14.47
C LEU A 156 -3.43 -5.35 -15.56
N MET A 157 -3.72 -4.09 -15.29
CA MET A 157 -3.37 -2.99 -16.20
C MET A 157 -1.89 -2.60 -16.07
N GLN A 158 -1.25 -2.99 -14.95
CA GLN A 158 0.12 -2.61 -14.58
C GLN A 158 1.00 -3.86 -14.38
N SER A 159 1.25 -4.57 -15.46
CA SER A 159 2.07 -5.82 -15.44
C SER A 159 3.59 -5.59 -15.34
N GLN A 160 4.05 -4.35 -15.39
CA GLN A 160 5.49 -4.01 -15.31
C GLN A 160 5.90 -3.41 -13.94
N SER A 161 4.98 -3.30 -12.99
CA SER A 161 5.29 -2.84 -11.65
C SER A 161 6.12 -3.86 -10.87
N LEU A 162 7.01 -3.39 -9.99
CA LEU A 162 7.55 -4.21 -8.92
C LEU A 162 6.43 -4.50 -7.93
N ILE A 163 6.27 -5.75 -7.51
CA ILE A 163 5.22 -6.14 -6.59
C ILE A 163 5.80 -6.90 -5.40
N TYR A 164 5.47 -6.46 -4.19
CA TYR A 164 5.81 -7.12 -2.93
C TYR A 164 4.55 -7.52 -2.19
N LEU A 165 4.37 -8.81 -1.95
CA LEU A 165 3.25 -9.37 -1.22
C LEU A 165 3.75 -10.20 -0.03
N GLN A 166 3.27 -9.88 1.17
CA GLN A 166 3.58 -10.62 2.39
C GLN A 166 2.35 -10.79 3.26
N ASN A 167 2.03 -12.04 3.60
CA ASN A 167 0.93 -12.39 4.51
C ASN A 167 1.38 -13.41 5.56
N GLY A 168 0.64 -13.49 6.67
CA GLY A 168 0.86 -14.48 7.71
C GLY A 168 0.06 -15.76 7.46
N GLN A 169 0.66 -16.91 7.77
CA GLN A 169 0.02 -18.24 7.59
C GLN A 169 -1.10 -18.50 8.60
N THR A 170 -1.09 -17.80 9.74
CA THR A 170 -2.07 -17.98 10.82
C THR A 170 -3.03 -16.80 10.96
N GLU A 171 -3.08 -15.91 9.95
CA GLU A 171 -4.04 -14.81 9.93
C GLU A 171 -5.47 -15.33 10.07
N GLY A 172 -6.26 -14.69 10.93
CA GLY A 172 -7.67 -15.06 11.13
C GLY A 172 -7.93 -16.37 11.89
N SER A 173 -6.90 -17.06 12.39
CA SER A 173 -7.04 -18.35 13.09
C SER A 173 -7.99 -18.32 14.29
N ASN A 174 -8.17 -17.16 14.91
CA ASN A 174 -9.06 -16.94 16.06
C ASN A 174 -10.48 -16.53 15.68
N HIS A 175 -10.82 -16.53 14.37
CA HIS A 175 -12.12 -16.14 13.87
C HIS A 175 -12.91 -17.34 13.33
N SER A 176 -14.25 -17.26 13.44
CA SER A 176 -15.18 -18.27 12.90
C SER A 176 -15.89 -17.80 11.62
N ASN A 177 -15.67 -16.54 11.21
CA ASN A 177 -16.24 -15.95 10.00
C ASN A 177 -15.24 -16.03 8.81
N ARG A 178 -15.47 -15.23 7.75
CA ARG A 178 -14.65 -15.18 6.55
C ARG A 178 -13.16 -14.93 6.83
N LEU A 179 -12.82 -14.24 7.92
CA LEU A 179 -11.42 -14.00 8.31
C LEU A 179 -10.64 -15.30 8.58
N SER A 180 -11.29 -16.37 9.03
CA SER A 180 -10.63 -17.66 9.24
C SER A 180 -10.03 -18.25 7.95
N LYS A 181 -10.47 -17.77 6.80
CA LYS A 181 -9.98 -18.18 5.47
C LYS A 181 -8.98 -17.17 4.87
N ALA A 182 -8.57 -16.13 5.62
CA ALA A 182 -7.66 -15.10 5.11
C ALA A 182 -6.37 -15.67 4.50
N PRO A 183 -5.70 -16.69 5.09
CA PRO A 183 -4.51 -17.27 4.48
C PRO A 183 -4.77 -17.99 3.14
N LEU A 184 -5.97 -18.53 2.94
CA LEU A 184 -6.33 -19.18 1.67
C LEU A 184 -6.52 -18.13 0.57
N PHE A 185 -7.27 -17.08 0.86
CA PHE A 185 -7.45 -15.97 -0.08
C PHE A 185 -6.12 -15.26 -0.40
N ALA A 186 -5.24 -15.10 0.61
CA ALA A 186 -3.92 -14.52 0.38
C ALA A 186 -3.07 -15.39 -0.55
N ARG A 187 -3.01 -16.72 -0.34
CA ARG A 187 -2.28 -17.63 -1.24
C ARG A 187 -2.79 -17.54 -2.65
N GLU A 188 -4.10 -17.59 -2.83
CA GLU A 188 -4.72 -17.51 -4.13
C GLU A 188 -4.41 -16.21 -4.86
N LEU A 189 -4.48 -15.05 -4.15
CA LEU A 189 -4.08 -13.78 -4.73
C LEU A 189 -2.60 -13.77 -5.11
N HIS A 190 -1.71 -14.22 -4.22
CA HIS A 190 -0.27 -14.27 -4.48
C HIS A 190 0.03 -15.10 -5.74
N ASP A 191 -0.65 -16.23 -5.91
CA ASP A 191 -0.51 -17.08 -7.09
C ASP A 191 -0.98 -16.34 -8.35
N LEU A 192 -2.18 -15.75 -8.33
CA LEU A 192 -2.73 -14.99 -9.47
C LEU A 192 -1.81 -13.82 -9.89
N ILE A 193 -1.33 -13.04 -8.92
CA ILE A 193 -0.44 -11.91 -9.21
C ILE A 193 0.92 -12.40 -9.72
N SER A 194 1.51 -13.45 -9.11
CA SER A 194 2.80 -13.99 -9.51
C SER A 194 2.77 -14.66 -10.90
N GLU A 195 1.62 -15.25 -11.28
CA GLU A 195 1.42 -15.78 -12.62
C GLU A 195 1.38 -14.65 -13.67
N ALA A 196 0.70 -13.56 -13.36
CA ALA A 196 0.59 -12.40 -14.25
C ALA A 196 1.89 -11.54 -14.28
N VAL A 197 2.62 -11.47 -13.16
CA VAL A 197 3.86 -10.71 -12.99
C VAL A 197 4.92 -11.59 -12.33
N PRO A 198 5.71 -12.36 -13.09
CA PRO A 198 6.66 -13.35 -12.57
C PRO A 198 7.75 -12.78 -11.66
N SER A 199 8.01 -11.47 -11.70
CA SER A 199 8.96 -10.79 -10.83
C SER A 199 8.37 -10.41 -9.46
N THR A 200 7.14 -10.80 -9.15
CA THR A 200 6.49 -10.55 -7.87
C THR A 200 7.28 -11.23 -6.74
N TYR A 201 7.65 -10.45 -5.72
CA TYR A 201 8.13 -11.00 -4.47
C TYR A 201 6.92 -11.42 -3.61
N SER A 202 6.78 -12.71 -3.41
CA SER A 202 5.67 -13.32 -2.67
C SER A 202 6.22 -14.11 -1.49
N THR A 203 5.77 -13.80 -0.27
CA THR A 203 6.23 -14.50 0.93
C THR A 203 5.13 -14.67 1.98
N PHE A 204 5.27 -15.73 2.79
CA PHE A 204 4.41 -16.03 3.93
C PHE A 204 5.26 -16.32 5.16
N ASP A 205 4.94 -15.70 6.28
CA ASP A 205 5.54 -16.00 7.58
C ASP A 205 4.58 -16.83 8.47
N ALA A 206 5.06 -17.27 9.62
CA ALA A 206 4.30 -18.12 10.54
C ALA A 206 3.36 -17.35 11.48
N TYR A 207 3.30 -16.03 11.37
CA TYR A 207 2.59 -15.16 12.31
C TYR A 207 1.13 -14.89 11.90
N GLY A 208 0.36 -14.40 12.86
CA GLY A 208 -0.99 -13.87 12.66
C GLY A 208 -1.00 -12.45 12.11
N HIS A 209 -2.21 -11.91 11.94
CA HIS A 209 -2.43 -10.61 11.26
C HIS A 209 -1.70 -9.44 11.93
N HIS A 210 -1.76 -9.34 13.26
CA HIS A 210 -1.23 -8.20 14.02
C HIS A 210 0.16 -8.46 14.62
N GLU A 211 0.75 -9.62 14.34
CA GLU A 211 2.04 -10.02 14.88
C GLU A 211 3.17 -9.63 13.93
N ALA A 212 4.37 -9.41 14.46
CA ALA A 212 5.61 -9.16 13.70
C ALA A 212 5.51 -8.03 12.64
N LEU A 213 4.64 -7.04 12.83
CA LEU A 213 4.39 -6.00 11.84
C LEU A 213 5.65 -5.19 11.51
N GLU A 214 6.41 -4.79 12.53
CA GLU A 214 7.69 -4.09 12.35
C GLU A 214 8.69 -4.92 11.54
N GLN A 215 8.81 -6.22 11.84
CA GLN A 215 9.69 -7.13 11.10
C GLN A 215 9.28 -7.23 9.63
N ARG A 216 7.99 -7.30 9.34
CA ARG A 216 7.47 -7.36 7.97
C ARG A 216 7.80 -6.11 7.17
N TYR A 217 7.64 -4.94 7.79
CA TYR A 217 8.03 -3.68 7.15
C TYR A 217 9.54 -3.57 6.95
N HIS A 218 10.36 -4.04 7.90
CA HIS A 218 11.81 -4.08 7.71
C HIS A 218 12.20 -4.98 6.53
N GLN A 219 11.58 -6.15 6.38
CA GLN A 219 11.81 -7.03 5.23
C GLN A 219 11.43 -6.37 3.90
N PHE A 220 10.31 -5.65 3.89
CA PHE A 220 9.93 -4.84 2.72
C PHE A 220 10.97 -3.74 2.43
N CYS A 221 11.41 -3.00 3.44
CA CYS A 221 12.42 -1.95 3.29
C CYS A 221 13.74 -2.51 2.71
N ASP A 222 14.22 -3.64 3.25
CA ASP A 222 15.46 -4.29 2.79
C ASP A 222 15.32 -4.75 1.33
N TRP A 223 14.16 -5.33 0.97
CA TRP A 223 13.87 -5.71 -0.40
C TRP A 223 13.83 -4.48 -1.32
N LEU A 224 13.12 -3.42 -0.94
CA LEU A 224 12.99 -2.22 -1.76
C LEU A 224 14.34 -1.51 -1.95
N MET A 225 15.17 -1.43 -0.89
CA MET A 225 16.52 -0.88 -0.99
C MET A 225 17.37 -1.62 -2.01
N LYS A 226 17.25 -2.95 -2.08
CA LYS A 226 17.95 -3.77 -3.05
C LYS A 226 17.42 -3.54 -4.47
N GLU A 227 16.10 -3.56 -4.67
CA GLU A 227 15.48 -3.36 -6.00
C GLU A 227 15.75 -1.96 -6.57
N TRP A 228 15.81 -0.95 -5.72
CA TRP A 228 16.08 0.43 -6.11
C TRP A 228 17.55 0.84 -6.01
N GLU A 229 18.43 -0.09 -5.64
CA GLU A 229 19.88 0.15 -5.45
C GLU A 229 20.19 1.36 -4.55
N LEU A 230 19.41 1.54 -3.48
CA LEU A 230 19.61 2.62 -2.51
C LEU A 230 20.84 2.32 -1.64
N LYS A 231 21.78 3.27 -1.59
CA LYS A 231 23.09 3.13 -0.88
C LYS A 231 23.38 4.35 -0.04
#